data_58fca03707dbc57404fa4ca3e985e97e
#
_entry.id   58fca03707dbc57404fa4ca3e985e97e
#
_cell.length_a   1.000
_cell.length_b   1.000
_cell.length_c   1.000
_cell.angle_alpha   90.00
_cell.angle_beta   90.00
_cell.angle_gamma   90.00
#
_symmetry.space_group_name_H-M   'P 1'
#
loop_
_entity.id
_entity.type
_entity.pdbx_description
1 polymer ?
#
loop_
_entity_poly.entity_id
_entity_poly.type
_entity_poly.pdbx_seq_one_letter_code
_entity_poly.pdbx_strand_id
1 'polypeptide(L)'
;MIESIRLMAIIRDVEPVYAVPIAETLVSEGITGIEVSLSDAEKGFGCIENIQKRFSPDEICLGAGTVTKKEEVDRLAAMKIPFFLTPGYDDELVAYGLSKGMEVLPGVLTPGDVQKALNRGVRRLKLFPADAFGMSYIKSLKGPFPQAEFVAVGGVNETNVSQFLKAGFAGAAAGSNLVPRGAADGDLELIRQKARLYVQAMEREA
;
A
#
# COMPACT_ATOMS: atom_id res chain seq x y z
N MET A 1 -3.05 6.36 -11.68
CA MET A 1 -1.86 6.70 -10.84
C MET A 1 -1.41 5.49 -10.03
N ILE A 2 -2.27 4.89 -9.22
CA ILE A 2 -1.90 3.70 -8.43
C ILE A 2 -1.65 2.45 -9.28
N GLU A 3 -2.23 2.36 -10.47
CA GLU A 3 -2.06 1.22 -11.39
C GLU A 3 -0.61 1.01 -11.84
N SER A 4 0.19 2.06 -11.91
CA SER A 4 1.60 1.98 -12.29
C SER A 4 2.52 1.57 -11.14
N ILE A 5 2.04 1.56 -9.89
CA ILE A 5 2.86 1.27 -8.72
C ILE A 5 2.99 -0.24 -8.55
N ARG A 6 4.21 -0.75 -8.73
CA ARG A 6 4.53 -2.15 -8.50
C ARG A 6 5.03 -2.44 -7.08
N LEU A 7 5.61 -1.44 -6.41
CA LEU A 7 6.06 -1.52 -5.01
C LEU A 7 5.59 -0.30 -4.23
N MET A 8 4.99 -0.54 -3.08
CA MET A 8 4.55 0.47 -2.13
C MET A 8 5.24 0.26 -0.79
N ALA A 9 5.83 1.31 -0.23
CA ALA A 9 6.36 1.29 1.13
C ALA A 9 5.28 1.71 2.12
N ILE A 10 5.12 0.96 3.21
CA ILE A 10 4.15 1.26 4.28
C ILE A 10 4.90 1.90 5.45
N ILE A 11 4.57 3.16 5.75
CA ILE A 11 5.04 3.90 6.92
C ILE A 11 4.01 3.73 8.03
N ARG A 12 4.43 3.13 9.17
CA ARG A 12 3.51 2.79 10.27
C ARG A 12 4.06 3.19 11.62
N ASP A 13 3.22 3.85 12.42
CA ASP A 13 3.52 4.31 13.80
C ASP A 13 4.76 5.20 13.90
N VAL A 14 5.13 5.87 12.82
CA VAL A 14 6.24 6.82 12.74
C VAL A 14 5.78 8.17 13.31
N GLU A 15 6.64 8.84 14.07
CA GLU A 15 6.38 10.21 14.49
C GLU A 15 6.46 11.16 13.29
N PRO A 16 5.54 12.14 13.16
CA PRO A 16 5.44 12.99 11.97
C PRO A 16 6.75 13.70 11.57
N VAL A 17 7.64 13.97 12.53
CA VAL A 17 8.93 14.61 12.28
C VAL A 17 9.86 13.74 11.43
N TYR A 18 9.73 12.41 11.51
CA TYR A 18 10.58 11.47 10.76
C TYR A 18 9.98 11.04 9.40
N ALA A 19 8.73 11.40 9.12
CA ALA A 19 8.04 10.95 7.90
C ALA A 19 8.73 11.45 6.62
N VAL A 20 9.19 12.70 6.59
CA VAL A 20 9.87 13.29 5.43
C VAL A 20 11.23 12.65 5.18
N PRO A 21 12.16 12.55 6.15
CA PRO A 21 13.44 11.87 5.95
C PRO A 21 13.30 10.42 5.46
N ILE A 22 12.30 9.68 5.98
CA ILE A 22 12.01 8.32 5.53
C ILE A 22 11.53 8.32 4.08
N ALA A 23 10.57 9.20 3.73
CA ALA A 23 10.07 9.31 2.36
C ALA A 23 11.18 9.70 1.37
N GLU A 24 12.05 10.66 1.71
CA GLU A 24 13.21 11.05 0.89
C GLU A 24 14.16 9.87 0.68
N THR A 25 14.41 9.08 1.72
CA THR A 25 15.23 7.89 1.63
C THR A 25 14.65 6.87 0.66
N LEU A 26 13.35 6.59 0.74
CA LEU A 26 12.64 5.67 -0.16
C LEU A 26 12.68 6.15 -1.61
N VAL A 27 12.36 7.42 -1.84
CA VAL A 27 12.35 8.04 -3.18
C VAL A 27 13.73 8.05 -3.81
N SER A 28 14.78 8.34 -3.04
CA SER A 28 16.17 8.32 -3.53
C SER A 28 16.61 6.94 -4.04
N GLU A 29 15.96 5.88 -3.59
CA GLU A 29 16.21 4.50 -4.01
C GLU A 29 15.17 3.99 -5.03
N GLY A 30 14.30 4.87 -5.56
CA GLY A 30 13.35 4.56 -6.62
C GLY A 30 11.97 4.05 -6.15
N ILE A 31 11.66 4.09 -4.86
CA ILE A 31 10.35 3.72 -4.33
C ILE A 31 9.50 4.98 -4.18
N THR A 32 8.58 5.19 -5.13
CA THR A 32 7.72 6.37 -5.20
C THR A 32 6.29 6.11 -4.70
N GLY A 33 5.89 4.87 -4.52
CA GLY A 33 4.61 4.50 -3.89
C GLY A 33 4.74 4.51 -2.36
N ILE A 34 3.99 5.36 -1.67
CA ILE A 34 4.05 5.49 -0.21
C ILE A 34 2.64 5.38 0.36
N GLU A 35 2.45 4.45 1.28
CA GLU A 35 1.26 4.28 2.12
C GLU A 35 1.59 4.71 3.54
N VAL A 36 0.83 5.65 4.11
CA VAL A 36 0.92 5.98 5.53
C VAL A 36 -0.23 5.32 6.28
N SER A 37 0.09 4.49 7.26
CA SER A 37 -0.91 3.77 8.05
C SER A 37 -1.62 4.69 9.05
N LEU A 38 -2.97 4.62 9.08
CA LEU A 38 -3.81 5.28 10.07
C LEU A 38 -4.12 4.38 11.30
N SER A 39 -3.27 3.39 11.61
CA SER A 39 -3.40 2.60 12.86
C SER A 39 -3.37 3.48 14.12
N ASP A 40 -2.58 4.56 14.09
CA ASP A 40 -2.71 5.75 14.93
C ASP A 40 -3.06 6.91 13.99
N ALA A 41 -4.32 7.32 13.99
CA ALA A 41 -4.83 8.27 13.01
C ALA A 41 -4.14 9.65 13.11
N GLU A 42 -3.93 10.17 14.29
CA GLU A 42 -3.33 11.52 14.45
C GLU A 42 -1.87 11.54 13.99
N LYS A 43 -1.09 10.53 14.36
CA LYS A 43 0.28 10.38 13.82
C LYS A 43 0.29 10.20 12.31
N GLY A 44 -0.58 9.32 11.80
CA GLY A 44 -0.69 9.06 10.37
C GLY A 44 -1.03 10.30 9.56
N PHE A 45 -2.02 11.07 9.99
CA PHE A 45 -2.36 12.34 9.33
C PHE A 45 -1.24 13.37 9.41
N GLY A 46 -0.56 13.47 10.56
CA GLY A 46 0.62 14.34 10.68
C GLY A 46 1.76 13.94 9.72
N CYS A 47 2.00 12.64 9.54
CA CYS A 47 2.95 12.14 8.54
C CYS A 47 2.53 12.53 7.11
N ILE A 48 1.26 12.32 6.75
CA ILE A 48 0.72 12.66 5.42
C ILE A 48 0.90 14.17 5.16
N GLU A 49 0.52 15.02 6.09
CA GLU A 49 0.67 16.49 5.97
C GLU A 49 2.12 16.92 5.72
N ASN A 50 3.07 16.33 6.46
CA ASN A 50 4.48 16.67 6.30
C ASN A 50 5.04 16.17 4.96
N ILE A 51 4.69 14.95 4.54
CA ILE A 51 5.09 14.41 3.24
C ILE A 51 4.50 15.25 2.10
N GLN A 52 3.22 15.64 2.16
CA GLN A 52 2.59 16.49 1.14
C GLN A 52 3.21 17.89 1.01
N LYS A 53 3.72 18.46 2.11
CA LYS A 53 4.44 19.75 2.05
C LYS A 53 5.78 19.64 1.34
N ARG A 54 6.40 18.46 1.33
CA ARG A 54 7.73 18.21 0.76
C ARG A 54 7.69 17.70 -0.68
N PHE A 55 6.70 16.87 -1.02
CA PHE A 55 6.62 16.21 -2.31
C PHE A 55 5.36 16.62 -3.08
N SER A 56 5.51 16.80 -4.38
CA SER A 56 4.39 16.96 -5.30
C SER A 56 3.77 15.61 -5.70
N PRO A 57 2.51 15.60 -6.21
CA PRO A 57 1.89 14.38 -6.74
C PRO A 57 2.61 13.77 -7.95
N ASP A 58 3.48 14.53 -8.64
CA ASP A 58 4.28 14.04 -9.76
C ASP A 58 5.54 13.30 -9.29
N GLU A 59 6.02 13.58 -8.07
CA GLU A 59 7.19 12.92 -7.49
C GLU A 59 6.86 11.61 -6.81
N ILE A 60 5.72 11.57 -6.10
CA ILE A 60 5.31 10.38 -5.34
C ILE A 60 3.80 10.12 -5.48
N CYS A 61 3.43 8.86 -5.35
CA CYS A 61 2.04 8.45 -5.17
C CYS A 61 1.78 8.18 -3.68
N LEU A 62 1.22 9.16 -2.99
CA LEU A 62 0.95 9.10 -1.56
C LEU A 62 -0.48 8.68 -1.29
N GLY A 63 -0.66 7.67 -0.45
CA GLY A 63 -1.97 7.21 0.01
C GLY A 63 -1.98 6.88 1.50
N ALA A 64 -3.16 6.52 1.99
CA ALA A 64 -3.35 6.10 3.37
C ALA A 64 -3.71 4.63 3.48
N GLY A 65 -3.23 3.95 4.51
CA GLY A 65 -3.61 2.57 4.82
C GLY A 65 -4.28 2.43 6.16
N THR A 66 -4.88 1.26 6.37
CA THR A 66 -5.60 0.95 7.63
C THR A 66 -6.78 1.89 7.87
N VAL A 67 -7.36 2.41 6.78
CA VAL A 67 -8.57 3.25 6.84
C VAL A 67 -9.77 2.36 7.19
N THR A 68 -10.50 2.75 8.23
CA THR A 68 -11.63 1.97 8.78
C THR A 68 -12.88 2.80 9.08
N LYS A 69 -12.79 4.14 8.91
CA LYS A 69 -13.87 5.07 9.28
C LYS A 69 -14.16 6.05 8.15
N LYS A 70 -15.42 6.47 8.02
CA LYS A 70 -15.85 7.48 7.04
C LYS A 70 -15.23 8.86 7.32
N GLU A 71 -15.02 9.20 8.58
CA GLU A 71 -14.37 10.47 8.99
C GLU A 71 -12.91 10.54 8.51
N GLU A 72 -12.20 9.39 8.49
CA GLU A 72 -10.86 9.30 7.93
C GLU A 72 -10.88 9.54 6.42
N VAL A 73 -11.86 8.96 5.71
CA VAL A 73 -12.06 9.19 4.26
C VAL A 73 -12.36 10.66 3.98
N ASP A 74 -13.22 11.32 4.78
CA ASP A 74 -13.52 12.75 4.62
C ASP A 74 -12.26 13.61 4.78
N ARG A 75 -11.42 13.31 5.80
CA ARG A 75 -10.17 14.03 6.03
C ARG A 75 -9.17 13.81 4.89
N LEU A 76 -9.02 12.58 4.42
CA LEU A 76 -8.17 12.26 3.26
C LEU A 76 -8.63 12.96 1.98
N ALA A 77 -9.93 12.99 1.71
CA ALA A 77 -10.51 13.68 0.56
C ALA A 77 -10.27 15.19 0.63
N ALA A 78 -10.45 15.81 1.82
CA ALA A 78 -10.15 17.23 2.04
C ALA A 78 -8.66 17.55 1.82
N MET A 79 -7.77 16.61 2.17
CA MET A 79 -6.32 16.69 1.91
C MET A 79 -5.94 16.34 0.47
N LYS A 80 -6.89 15.99 -0.40
CA LYS A 80 -6.66 15.56 -1.79
C LYS A 80 -5.75 14.34 -1.92
N ILE A 81 -5.80 13.42 -0.95
CA ILE A 81 -5.13 12.14 -1.05
C ILE A 81 -5.87 11.29 -2.08
N PRO A 82 -5.19 10.76 -3.11
CA PRO A 82 -5.85 10.13 -4.25
C PRO A 82 -6.41 8.74 -3.95
N PHE A 83 -5.84 8.01 -3.00
CA PHE A 83 -6.25 6.64 -2.72
C PHE A 83 -6.08 6.25 -1.25
N PHE A 84 -6.78 5.19 -0.86
CA PHE A 84 -6.57 4.55 0.44
C PHE A 84 -6.75 3.03 0.38
N LEU A 85 -6.18 2.35 1.40
CA LEU A 85 -6.29 0.91 1.60
C LEU A 85 -7.03 0.60 2.90
N THR A 86 -7.88 -0.43 2.86
CA THR A 86 -8.54 -0.97 4.06
C THR A 86 -7.87 -2.27 4.54
N PRO A 87 -7.96 -2.63 5.81
CA PRO A 87 -7.41 -3.91 6.30
C PRO A 87 -8.24 -5.11 5.85
N GLY A 88 -9.54 -4.95 5.64
CA GLY A 88 -10.48 -5.94 5.18
C GLY A 88 -11.55 -5.30 4.30
N TYR A 89 -12.48 -6.11 3.76
CA TYR A 89 -13.55 -5.60 2.91
C TYR A 89 -14.71 -5.07 3.75
N ASP A 90 -15.00 -3.79 3.60
CA ASP A 90 -16.19 -3.11 4.12
C ASP A 90 -16.93 -2.44 2.97
N ASP A 91 -18.16 -2.93 2.67
CA ASP A 91 -18.91 -2.49 1.50
C ASP A 91 -19.36 -1.02 1.59
N GLU A 92 -19.72 -0.55 2.79
CA GLU A 92 -20.11 0.85 2.99
C GLU A 92 -18.93 1.80 2.86
N LEU A 93 -17.78 1.44 3.45
CA LEU A 93 -16.58 2.26 3.39
C LEU A 93 -16.01 2.33 1.98
N VAL A 94 -16.02 1.21 1.25
CA VAL A 94 -15.62 1.17 -0.17
C VAL A 94 -16.52 2.08 -1.00
N ALA A 95 -17.85 1.92 -0.89
CA ALA A 95 -18.82 2.76 -1.61
C ALA A 95 -18.64 4.24 -1.25
N TYR A 96 -18.38 4.55 0.02
CA TYR A 96 -18.15 5.92 0.48
C TYR A 96 -16.89 6.54 -0.12
N GLY A 97 -15.77 5.84 -0.11
CA GLY A 97 -14.53 6.30 -0.73
C GLY A 97 -14.68 6.57 -2.24
N LEU A 98 -15.34 5.64 -2.96
CA LEU A 98 -15.64 5.82 -4.38
C LEU A 98 -16.53 7.06 -4.63
N SER A 99 -17.52 7.33 -3.76
CA SER A 99 -18.38 8.51 -3.87
C SER A 99 -17.64 9.83 -3.67
N LYS A 100 -16.48 9.81 -2.99
CA LYS A 100 -15.58 10.97 -2.85
C LYS A 100 -14.58 11.11 -4.00
N GLY A 101 -14.65 10.24 -5.01
CA GLY A 101 -13.73 10.24 -6.15
C GLY A 101 -12.35 9.67 -5.83
N MET A 102 -12.19 8.95 -4.72
CA MET A 102 -10.93 8.33 -4.34
C MET A 102 -10.80 6.93 -4.94
N GLU A 103 -9.58 6.52 -5.26
CA GLU A 103 -9.30 5.12 -5.54
C GLU A 103 -9.26 4.33 -4.22
N VAL A 104 -9.89 3.16 -4.20
CA VAL A 104 -9.92 2.29 -3.00
C VAL A 104 -9.27 0.96 -3.32
N LEU A 105 -8.29 0.54 -2.51
CA LEU A 105 -7.74 -0.81 -2.53
C LEU A 105 -8.24 -1.56 -1.29
N PRO A 106 -9.42 -2.21 -1.39
CA PRO A 106 -9.96 -2.91 -0.24
C PRO A 106 -9.14 -4.16 0.07
N GLY A 107 -8.98 -4.44 1.36
CA GLY A 107 -8.43 -5.69 1.83
C GLY A 107 -9.39 -6.83 1.50
N VAL A 108 -8.89 -7.88 0.86
CA VAL A 108 -9.65 -9.10 0.54
C VAL A 108 -8.84 -10.33 0.93
N LEU A 109 -9.52 -11.40 1.29
CA LEU A 109 -8.87 -12.69 1.53
C LEU A 109 -9.65 -13.84 0.88
N THR A 110 -10.97 -13.76 0.80
CA THR A 110 -11.83 -14.83 0.32
C THR A 110 -12.40 -14.52 -1.07
N PRO A 111 -12.85 -15.55 -1.83
CA PRO A 111 -13.61 -15.32 -3.08
C PRO A 111 -14.83 -14.42 -2.89
N GLY A 112 -15.49 -14.50 -1.72
CA GLY A 112 -16.63 -13.65 -1.40
C GLY A 112 -16.26 -12.17 -1.30
N ASP A 113 -15.09 -11.84 -0.73
CA ASP A 113 -14.62 -10.44 -0.67
C ASP A 113 -14.28 -9.93 -2.06
N VAL A 114 -13.61 -10.76 -2.88
CA VAL A 114 -13.26 -10.42 -4.27
C VAL A 114 -14.52 -10.14 -5.08
N GLN A 115 -15.54 -11.01 -4.98
CA GLN A 115 -16.80 -10.81 -5.69
C GLN A 115 -17.49 -9.50 -5.30
N LYS A 116 -17.54 -9.17 -4.00
CA LYS A 116 -18.14 -7.92 -3.52
C LYS A 116 -17.38 -6.70 -4.06
N ALA A 117 -16.05 -6.71 -4.03
CA ALA A 117 -15.23 -5.62 -4.56
C ALA A 117 -15.48 -5.41 -6.07
N LEU A 118 -15.49 -6.49 -6.85
CA LEU A 118 -15.76 -6.45 -8.28
C LEU A 118 -17.18 -5.93 -8.60
N ASN A 119 -18.18 -6.26 -7.80
CA ASN A 119 -19.55 -5.74 -7.93
C ASN A 119 -19.63 -4.22 -7.71
N ARG A 120 -18.67 -3.65 -6.95
CA ARG A 120 -18.48 -2.18 -6.79
C ARG A 120 -17.64 -1.55 -7.90
N GLY A 121 -17.19 -2.33 -8.88
CA GLY A 121 -16.30 -1.85 -9.96
C GLY A 121 -14.83 -1.76 -9.57
N VAL A 122 -14.46 -2.18 -8.36
CA VAL A 122 -13.07 -2.15 -7.89
C VAL A 122 -12.35 -3.40 -8.38
N ARG A 123 -11.33 -3.22 -9.22
CA ARG A 123 -10.56 -4.34 -9.79
C ARG A 123 -9.22 -4.57 -9.12
N ARG A 124 -8.60 -3.50 -8.60
CA ARG A 124 -7.30 -3.59 -7.91
C ARG A 124 -7.52 -3.76 -6.41
N LEU A 125 -7.07 -4.90 -5.89
CA LEU A 125 -7.43 -5.41 -4.57
C LEU A 125 -6.16 -5.68 -3.75
N LYS A 126 -6.18 -5.35 -2.47
CA LYS A 126 -5.14 -5.73 -1.51
C LYS A 126 -5.42 -7.15 -1.04
N LEU A 127 -4.64 -8.15 -1.46
CA LEU A 127 -4.70 -9.47 -0.85
C LEU A 127 -3.93 -9.45 0.48
N PHE A 128 -4.65 -9.61 1.60
CA PHE A 128 -4.07 -9.50 2.94
C PHE A 128 -4.68 -10.52 3.92
N PRO A 129 -3.83 -11.25 4.68
CA PRO A 129 -2.38 -11.36 4.49
C PRO A 129 -2.02 -12.24 3.28
N ALA A 130 -1.07 -11.80 2.44
CA ALA A 130 -0.76 -12.47 1.17
C ALA A 130 -0.05 -13.81 1.33
N ASP A 131 0.61 -14.03 2.46
CA ASP A 131 1.34 -15.25 2.79
C ASP A 131 0.49 -16.34 3.48
N ALA A 132 -0.76 -16.01 3.87
CA ALA A 132 -1.62 -16.90 4.66
C ALA A 132 -1.86 -18.28 4.03
N PHE A 133 -2.04 -18.33 2.71
CA PHE A 133 -2.34 -19.55 1.96
C PHE A 133 -1.27 -19.90 0.92
N GLY A 134 -0.11 -19.25 1.00
CA GLY A 134 0.98 -19.41 0.04
C GLY A 134 0.71 -18.76 -1.34
N MET A 135 1.77 -18.66 -2.14
CA MET A 135 1.72 -17.92 -3.42
C MET A 135 0.81 -18.55 -4.49
N SER A 136 0.49 -19.84 -4.39
CA SER A 136 -0.42 -20.51 -5.31
C SER A 136 -1.88 -20.08 -5.15
N TYR A 137 -2.24 -19.49 -4.02
CA TYR A 137 -3.61 -19.06 -3.74
C TYR A 137 -4.13 -18.01 -4.73
N ILE A 138 -3.27 -17.14 -5.23
CA ILE A 138 -3.65 -16.15 -6.26
C ILE A 138 -4.19 -16.83 -7.53
N LYS A 139 -3.64 -17.97 -7.93
CA LYS A 139 -4.13 -18.72 -9.12
C LYS A 139 -5.55 -19.22 -8.91
N SER A 140 -5.86 -19.68 -7.68
CA SER A 140 -7.22 -20.10 -7.31
C SER A 140 -8.22 -18.96 -7.33
N LEU A 141 -7.80 -17.75 -6.93
CA LEU A 141 -8.63 -16.56 -7.02
C LEU A 141 -8.78 -16.06 -8.47
N LYS A 142 -7.70 -16.04 -9.25
CA LYS A 142 -7.74 -15.57 -10.65
C LYS A 142 -8.52 -16.48 -11.59
N GLY A 143 -8.70 -17.77 -11.25
CA GLY A 143 -9.53 -18.67 -12.04
C GLY A 143 -10.94 -18.11 -12.25
N PRO A 144 -11.76 -17.93 -11.20
CA PRO A 144 -13.10 -17.34 -11.30
C PRO A 144 -13.10 -15.82 -11.51
N PHE A 145 -12.00 -15.09 -11.18
CA PHE A 145 -11.92 -13.63 -11.23
C PHE A 145 -10.73 -13.13 -12.06
N PRO A 146 -10.65 -13.45 -13.38
CA PRO A 146 -9.51 -13.10 -14.21
C PRO A 146 -9.28 -11.58 -14.35
N GLN A 147 -10.34 -10.78 -14.15
CA GLN A 147 -10.29 -9.31 -14.19
C GLN A 147 -9.76 -8.67 -12.89
N ALA A 148 -9.59 -9.44 -11.81
CA ALA A 148 -9.07 -8.91 -10.55
C ALA A 148 -7.53 -8.78 -10.61
N GLU A 149 -7.03 -7.65 -10.13
CA GLU A 149 -5.62 -7.37 -9.94
C GLU A 149 -5.31 -7.39 -8.45
N PHE A 150 -4.36 -8.22 -8.04
CA PHE A 150 -4.02 -8.36 -6.63
C PHE A 150 -2.68 -7.71 -6.32
N VAL A 151 -2.65 -6.88 -5.27
CA VAL A 151 -1.44 -6.34 -4.65
C VAL A 151 -1.15 -7.19 -3.41
N ALA A 152 0.03 -7.77 -3.33
CA ALA A 152 0.44 -8.58 -2.19
C ALA A 152 0.76 -7.70 -0.98
N VAL A 153 0.09 -7.93 0.14
CA VAL A 153 0.34 -7.23 1.41
C VAL A 153 0.36 -8.24 2.55
N GLY A 154 1.40 -8.19 3.38
CA GLY A 154 1.65 -9.18 4.43
C GLY A 154 2.64 -10.26 3.98
N GLY A 155 3.67 -10.51 4.79
CA GLY A 155 4.73 -11.46 4.51
C GLY A 155 5.71 -11.07 3.40
N VAL A 156 5.54 -9.89 2.77
CA VAL A 156 6.43 -9.41 1.69
C VAL A 156 7.77 -8.94 2.25
N ASN A 157 8.85 -9.41 1.65
CA ASN A 157 10.22 -9.00 1.97
C ASN A 157 11.10 -8.98 0.70
N GLU A 158 12.33 -8.51 0.80
CA GLU A 158 13.28 -8.36 -0.31
C GLU A 158 13.67 -9.69 -0.97
N THR A 159 13.47 -10.82 -0.29
CA THR A 159 13.83 -12.15 -0.83
C THR A 159 12.67 -12.83 -1.56
N ASN A 160 11.42 -12.37 -1.32
CA ASN A 160 10.23 -13.00 -1.90
C ASN A 160 9.37 -12.07 -2.78
N VAL A 161 9.63 -10.77 -2.81
CA VAL A 161 8.83 -9.82 -3.60
C VAL A 161 8.75 -10.20 -5.08
N SER A 162 9.88 -10.62 -5.68
CA SER A 162 9.91 -11.10 -7.06
C SER A 162 9.06 -12.35 -7.28
N GLN A 163 9.00 -13.25 -6.28
CA GLN A 163 8.18 -14.46 -6.35
C GLN A 163 6.68 -14.15 -6.34
N PHE A 164 6.23 -13.13 -5.58
CA PHE A 164 4.86 -12.65 -5.64
C PHE A 164 4.51 -12.14 -7.04
N LEU A 165 5.38 -11.34 -7.66
CA LEU A 165 5.16 -10.85 -9.03
C LEU A 165 5.09 -12.00 -10.04
N LYS A 166 6.02 -12.98 -9.97
CA LYS A 166 5.98 -14.21 -10.80
C LYS A 166 4.72 -15.04 -10.61
N ALA A 167 4.18 -15.07 -9.40
CA ALA A 167 2.93 -15.76 -9.13
C ALA A 167 1.71 -15.09 -9.77
N GLY A 168 1.84 -13.84 -10.25
CA GLY A 168 0.81 -13.09 -10.97
C GLY A 168 0.18 -11.95 -10.17
N PHE A 169 0.81 -11.51 -9.06
CA PHE A 169 0.42 -10.26 -8.41
C PHE A 169 0.80 -9.05 -9.28
N ALA A 170 -0.06 -8.04 -9.30
CA ALA A 170 0.16 -6.80 -10.04
C ALA A 170 1.16 -5.86 -9.33
N GLY A 171 1.37 -6.08 -8.04
CA GLY A 171 2.29 -5.31 -7.21
C GLY A 171 2.38 -5.87 -5.81
N ALA A 172 3.18 -5.21 -4.98
CA ALA A 172 3.36 -5.57 -3.59
C ALA A 172 3.45 -4.32 -2.70
N ALA A 173 3.06 -4.46 -1.42
CA ALA A 173 3.32 -3.45 -0.41
C ALA A 173 4.13 -4.04 0.74
N ALA A 174 5.21 -3.37 1.10
CA ALA A 174 6.15 -3.79 2.12
C ALA A 174 6.05 -2.88 3.36
N GLY A 175 5.78 -3.50 4.51
CA GLY A 175 5.71 -2.83 5.81
C GLY A 175 7.02 -2.93 6.58
N SER A 176 6.99 -3.51 7.77
CA SER A 176 8.12 -3.50 8.73
C SER A 176 9.41 -4.15 8.23
N ASN A 177 9.34 -4.97 7.17
CA ASN A 177 10.53 -5.52 6.50
C ASN A 177 11.28 -4.47 5.66
N LEU A 178 10.63 -3.37 5.26
CA LEU A 178 11.22 -2.26 4.52
C LEU A 178 11.39 -1.03 5.42
N VAL A 179 10.32 -0.59 6.05
CA VAL A 179 10.33 0.53 7.02
C VAL A 179 9.97 -0.02 8.39
N PRO A 180 10.89 -0.08 9.35
CA PRO A 180 10.60 -0.54 10.70
C PRO A 180 9.42 0.24 11.31
N ARG A 181 8.62 -0.46 12.10
CA ARG A 181 7.51 0.18 12.81
C ARG A 181 8.06 1.22 13.80
N GLY A 182 7.55 2.45 13.75
CA GLY A 182 8.05 3.54 14.59
C GLY A 182 9.44 4.04 14.19
N ALA A 183 9.87 3.83 12.94
CA ALA A 183 11.18 4.21 12.45
C ALA A 183 11.49 5.69 12.68
N ALA A 184 12.77 5.98 12.96
CA ALA A 184 13.32 7.30 13.25
C ALA A 184 14.63 7.53 12.46
N ASP A 185 15.30 8.65 12.68
CA ASP A 185 16.54 9.01 11.96
C ASP A 185 17.63 7.92 11.99
N GLY A 186 17.74 7.19 13.10
CA GLY A 186 18.69 6.08 13.24
C GLY A 186 18.43 4.89 12.31
N ASP A 187 17.23 4.78 11.74
CA ASP A 187 16.83 3.68 10.85
C ASP A 187 17.03 4.02 9.36
N LEU A 188 17.37 5.26 8.99
CA LEU A 188 17.43 5.71 7.60
C LEU A 188 18.39 4.89 6.75
N GLU A 189 19.55 4.54 7.27
CA GLU A 189 20.53 3.72 6.52
C GLU A 189 20.01 2.28 6.32
N LEU A 190 19.37 1.70 7.32
CA LEU A 190 18.71 0.40 7.20
C LEU A 190 17.62 0.44 6.13
N ILE A 191 16.76 1.47 6.16
CA ILE A 191 15.68 1.67 5.16
C ILE A 191 16.29 1.80 3.76
N ARG A 192 17.37 2.56 3.59
CA ARG A 192 18.09 2.71 2.33
C ARG A 192 18.59 1.37 1.79
N GLN A 193 19.27 0.60 2.62
CA GLN A 193 19.77 -0.73 2.23
C GLN A 193 18.65 -1.66 1.85
N LYS A 194 17.56 -1.70 2.61
CA LYS A 194 16.38 -2.50 2.31
C LYS A 194 15.72 -2.05 1.00
N ALA A 195 15.51 -0.76 0.81
CA ALA A 195 14.90 -0.22 -0.42
C ALA A 195 15.68 -0.66 -1.67
N ARG A 196 17.02 -0.57 -1.66
CA ARG A 196 17.87 -1.07 -2.75
C ARG A 196 17.65 -2.55 -3.04
N LEU A 197 17.59 -3.37 -1.99
CA LEU A 197 17.37 -4.83 -2.17
C LEU A 197 16.00 -5.12 -2.80
N TYR A 198 14.96 -4.42 -2.39
CA TYR A 198 13.63 -4.55 -3.00
C TYR A 198 13.63 -4.14 -4.47
N VAL A 199 14.20 -2.98 -4.81
CA VAL A 199 14.27 -2.48 -6.19
C VAL A 199 15.07 -3.45 -7.06
N GLN A 200 16.25 -3.88 -6.63
CA GLN A 200 17.06 -4.88 -7.34
C GLN A 200 16.33 -6.22 -7.53
N ALA A 201 15.58 -6.68 -6.52
CA ALA A 201 14.81 -7.91 -6.62
C ALA A 201 13.68 -7.81 -7.66
N MET A 202 13.13 -6.61 -7.87
CA MET A 202 12.07 -6.36 -8.84
C MET A 202 12.59 -6.11 -10.26
N GLU A 203 13.77 -5.49 -10.43
CA GLU A 203 14.40 -5.25 -11.73
C GLU A 203 14.84 -6.55 -12.43
N ARG A 204 15.25 -7.56 -11.67
CA ARG A 204 15.62 -8.88 -12.22
C ARG A 204 14.47 -9.61 -12.90
N GLU A 205 13.26 -9.06 -12.84
CA GLU A 205 12.01 -9.65 -13.33
C GLU A 205 11.34 -8.79 -14.42
N ALA A 206 11.91 -7.64 -14.75
CA ALA A 206 11.46 -6.77 -15.84
C ALA A 206 12.08 -7.18 -17.17
#